data_c710b8119fa4f86d40cc132e8f542644
#
_entry.id   c710b8119fa4f86d40cc132e8f542644
#
_cell.length_a   1.000
_cell.length_b   1.000
_cell.length_c   1.000
_cell.angle_alpha   90.00
_cell.angle_beta   90.00
_cell.angle_gamma   90.00
#
_symmetry.space_group_name_H-M   'P 1'
#
loop_
_entity.id
_entity.type
_entity.pdbx_description
1 polymer ?
#
loop_
_entity_poly.entity_id
_entity_poly.type
_entity_poly.pdbx_seq_one_letter_code
_entity_poly.pdbx_strand_id
1 'polypeptide(L)'
;MAALRDGDAAAARRAFELALAEAQSGEVLERLAEALYLEREYVTSAAHYERAYAAYRRERQNLAAGRAARAAAWITGNILGDWAVRNGWLARARTILEEAGEGRPEHGWVLIIRAFSEPDAQVRETLLREAIAIGRRFGDPDIEFLALAYLGGVLVMTDRVEEGMVLGDESLAALCAGELTELASVDEIFCGLFWACELVNDVPRADQWMRAAADRTKRSNVVAAFCRAHYGGILTAAGRWQEAEVELKQAARHFDRGISARRDAAIIRLANLRVRQGRLEEAAQLLTGLEQHPDVVPALAALHLARGEAALARDLLERVTRGSDDEVPEVGESTMVGPLLALLVDVYLEEGNLDDAERVAQRLGRIAEAQHGPYLRAAAALAMGRVCVASGTGDPRRYLQQALEGFARAQLPMEVARTRLELARALSERSPEVAIAEAKSALLDFERLEAARHADAAGALLRSLGAPIRTGPKGTGALTKREAEVLQLIGTGLSNPEIGDRLYITRKTVETHVGNLLAKLGLRNRAEAAAFVARNKISP
;
A
#
# COMPACT_ATOMS: atom_id res chain seq x y z
N MET A 1 -19.23 30.72 -1.42
CA MET A 1 -20.09 29.50 -1.38
C MET A 1 -20.07 28.75 -2.72
N ALA A 2 -20.40 29.37 -3.87
CA ALA A 2 -20.35 28.66 -5.16
C ALA A 2 -18.99 28.03 -5.46
N ALA A 3 -17.90 28.79 -5.33
CA ALA A 3 -16.54 28.28 -5.58
C ALA A 3 -16.14 27.07 -4.73
N LEU A 4 -16.57 26.98 -3.46
CA LEU A 4 -16.35 25.79 -2.63
C LEU A 4 -17.10 24.57 -3.16
N ARG A 5 -18.36 24.74 -3.57
CA ARG A 5 -19.17 23.66 -4.16
C ARG A 5 -18.62 23.18 -5.50
N ASP A 6 -18.03 24.08 -6.27
CA ASP A 6 -17.43 23.81 -7.59
C ASP A 6 -15.99 23.25 -7.46
N GLY A 7 -15.42 23.19 -6.23
CA GLY A 7 -14.07 22.72 -5.97
C GLY A 7 -12.95 23.72 -6.32
N ASP A 8 -13.30 24.99 -6.62
CA ASP A 8 -12.32 26.05 -6.86
C ASP A 8 -11.85 26.66 -5.52
N ALA A 9 -10.97 25.93 -4.86
CA ALA A 9 -10.42 26.32 -3.56
C ALA A 9 -9.72 27.68 -3.60
N ALA A 10 -8.97 27.97 -4.66
CA ALA A 10 -8.23 29.22 -4.79
C ALA A 10 -9.15 30.45 -4.96
N ALA A 11 -10.23 30.32 -5.72
CA ALA A 11 -11.23 31.37 -5.82
C ALA A 11 -12.00 31.56 -4.51
N ALA A 12 -12.35 30.45 -3.84
CA ALA A 12 -13.01 30.48 -2.53
C ALA A 12 -12.11 31.17 -1.49
N ARG A 13 -10.85 30.81 -1.38
CA ARG A 13 -9.88 31.44 -0.48
C ARG A 13 -9.80 32.94 -0.69
N ARG A 14 -9.55 33.40 -1.92
CA ARG A 14 -9.48 34.83 -2.24
C ARG A 14 -10.76 35.60 -1.82
N ALA A 15 -11.92 35.01 -2.08
CA ALA A 15 -13.19 35.63 -1.70
C ALA A 15 -13.33 35.74 -0.16
N PHE A 16 -12.97 34.70 0.59
CA PHE A 16 -13.09 34.72 2.04
C PHE A 16 -11.98 35.53 2.73
N GLU A 17 -10.78 35.65 2.16
CA GLU A 17 -9.75 36.59 2.63
C GLU A 17 -10.21 38.05 2.49
N LEU A 18 -10.88 38.40 1.39
CA LEU A 18 -11.48 39.72 1.24
C LEU A 18 -12.62 39.97 2.25
N ALA A 19 -13.52 38.99 2.43
CA ALA A 19 -14.60 39.08 3.40
C ALA A 19 -14.05 39.19 4.84
N LEU A 20 -12.95 38.51 5.16
CA LEU A 20 -12.29 38.55 6.47
C LEU A 20 -11.70 39.95 6.77
N ALA A 21 -11.28 40.69 5.74
CA ALA A 21 -10.80 42.07 5.90
C ALA A 21 -11.95 43.04 6.25
N GLU A 22 -13.17 42.73 5.84
CA GLU A 22 -14.37 43.56 6.12
C GLU A 22 -15.00 43.17 7.48
N ALA A 23 -15.11 41.86 7.77
CA ALA A 23 -15.75 41.35 8.99
C ALA A 23 -15.11 40.04 9.47
N GLN A 24 -14.64 40.02 10.71
CA GLN A 24 -14.08 38.83 11.36
C GLN A 24 -15.18 38.01 12.04
N SER A 25 -16.17 37.51 11.29
CA SER A 25 -17.19 36.62 11.84
C SER A 25 -16.72 35.17 11.92
N GLY A 26 -17.36 34.36 12.80
CA GLY A 26 -17.09 32.94 12.91
C GLY A 26 -17.31 32.20 11.58
N GLU A 27 -18.37 32.57 10.85
CA GLU A 27 -18.69 31.95 9.57
C GLU A 27 -17.62 32.21 8.49
N VAL A 28 -17.14 33.44 8.34
CA VAL A 28 -16.09 33.75 7.37
C VAL A 28 -14.80 33.02 7.67
N LEU A 29 -14.43 32.92 8.94
CA LEU A 29 -13.25 32.17 9.40
C LEU A 29 -13.39 30.66 9.13
N GLU A 30 -14.56 30.07 9.40
CA GLU A 30 -14.85 28.65 9.12
C GLU A 30 -14.76 28.35 7.62
N ARG A 31 -15.36 29.20 6.76
CA ARG A 31 -15.32 29.02 5.30
C ARG A 31 -13.92 29.22 4.71
N LEU A 32 -13.12 30.14 5.28
CA LEU A 32 -11.73 30.28 4.88
C LEU A 32 -10.92 29.04 5.28
N ALA A 33 -11.18 28.48 6.48
CA ALA A 33 -10.55 27.24 6.90
C ALA A 33 -10.87 26.07 5.96
N GLU A 34 -12.12 25.94 5.50
CA GLU A 34 -12.52 24.95 4.49
C GLU A 34 -11.76 25.12 3.16
N ALA A 35 -11.65 26.36 2.67
CA ALA A 35 -10.90 26.66 1.44
C ALA A 35 -9.41 26.29 1.58
N LEU A 36 -8.81 26.60 2.72
CA LEU A 36 -7.43 26.27 3.05
C LEU A 36 -7.23 24.76 3.20
N TYR A 37 -8.21 24.04 3.74
CA TYR A 37 -8.21 22.57 3.78
C TYR A 37 -8.14 21.97 2.38
N LEU A 38 -8.94 22.47 1.44
CA LEU A 38 -8.91 22.04 0.04
C LEU A 38 -7.58 22.37 -0.66
N GLU A 39 -6.94 23.48 -0.31
CA GLU A 39 -5.60 23.83 -0.78
C GLU A 39 -4.49 23.07 -0.06
N ARG A 40 -4.85 22.25 0.96
CA ARG A 40 -3.90 21.46 1.76
C ARG A 40 -2.99 22.28 2.67
N GLU A 41 -3.38 23.50 2.93
CA GLU A 41 -2.76 24.38 3.91
C GLU A 41 -3.27 24.03 5.32
N TYR A 42 -3.05 22.77 5.74
CA TYR A 42 -3.68 22.18 6.92
C TYR A 42 -3.38 22.89 8.22
N VAL A 43 -2.13 23.33 8.43
CA VAL A 43 -1.72 24.09 9.63
C VAL A 43 -2.50 25.40 9.69
N THR A 44 -2.57 26.12 8.57
CA THR A 44 -3.28 27.40 8.48
C THR A 44 -4.80 27.17 8.59
N SER A 45 -5.32 26.11 8.02
CA SER A 45 -6.73 25.71 8.15
C SER A 45 -7.10 25.44 9.60
N ALA A 46 -6.31 24.65 10.34
CA ALA A 46 -6.53 24.39 11.76
C ALA A 46 -6.57 25.70 12.56
N ALA A 47 -5.59 26.59 12.36
CA ALA A 47 -5.55 27.88 13.04
C ALA A 47 -6.79 28.76 12.74
N HIS A 48 -7.35 28.68 11.53
CA HIS A 48 -8.58 29.40 11.20
C HIS A 48 -9.82 28.77 11.84
N TYR A 49 -9.91 27.45 11.97
CA TYR A 49 -10.96 26.79 12.73
C TYR A 49 -10.89 27.15 14.23
N GLU A 50 -9.71 27.27 14.81
CA GLU A 50 -9.53 27.75 16.20
C GLU A 50 -10.03 29.19 16.37
N ARG A 51 -9.74 30.05 15.42
CA ARG A 51 -10.24 31.43 15.41
C ARG A 51 -11.75 31.47 15.20
N ALA A 52 -12.29 30.63 14.30
CA ALA A 52 -13.74 30.51 14.09
C ALA A 52 -14.44 30.06 15.38
N TYR A 53 -13.90 29.06 16.07
CA TYR A 53 -14.37 28.64 17.39
C TYR A 53 -14.47 29.82 18.37
N ALA A 54 -13.38 30.58 18.51
CA ALA A 54 -13.32 31.72 19.43
C ALA A 54 -14.33 32.83 19.04
N ALA A 55 -14.55 33.07 17.74
CA ALA A 55 -15.55 34.01 17.23
C ALA A 55 -16.97 33.53 17.54
N TYR A 56 -17.30 32.30 17.22
CA TYR A 56 -18.61 31.72 17.49
C TYR A 56 -18.95 31.70 19.00
N ARG A 57 -17.95 31.45 19.88
CA ARG A 57 -18.17 31.55 21.34
C ARG A 57 -18.52 32.97 21.77
N ARG A 58 -17.90 33.99 21.21
CA ARG A 58 -18.25 35.39 21.47
C ARG A 58 -19.64 35.77 20.94
N GLU A 59 -20.00 35.22 19.79
CA GLU A 59 -21.29 35.39 19.14
C GLU A 59 -22.42 34.55 19.80
N ARG A 60 -22.10 33.74 20.80
CA ARG A 60 -23.00 32.79 21.50
C ARG A 60 -23.61 31.73 20.57
N GLN A 61 -22.91 31.40 19.47
CA GLN A 61 -23.31 30.39 18.51
C GLN A 61 -22.65 29.04 18.89
N ASN A 62 -23.11 28.41 19.98
CA ASN A 62 -22.46 27.25 20.57
C ASN A 62 -22.35 26.05 19.63
N LEU A 63 -23.39 25.75 18.81
CA LEU A 63 -23.31 24.63 17.85
C LEU A 63 -22.24 24.86 16.78
N ALA A 64 -22.16 26.07 16.23
CA ALA A 64 -21.12 26.40 15.27
C ALA A 64 -19.72 26.35 15.89
N ALA A 65 -19.57 26.80 17.16
CA ALA A 65 -18.34 26.64 17.91
C ALA A 65 -17.96 25.14 18.09
N GLY A 66 -18.95 24.27 18.38
CA GLY A 66 -18.75 22.82 18.47
C GLY A 66 -18.24 22.23 17.14
N ARG A 67 -18.82 22.61 16.00
CA ARG A 67 -18.35 22.19 14.66
C ARG A 67 -16.92 22.63 14.40
N ALA A 68 -16.61 23.91 14.65
CA ALA A 68 -15.26 24.43 14.45
C ALA A 68 -14.22 23.74 15.35
N ALA A 69 -14.56 23.47 16.63
CA ALA A 69 -13.69 22.68 17.53
C ALA A 69 -13.47 21.25 17.03
N ARG A 70 -14.53 20.60 16.52
CA ARG A 70 -14.45 19.28 15.89
C ARG A 70 -13.51 19.27 14.70
N ALA A 71 -13.66 20.25 13.79
CA ALA A 71 -12.83 20.36 12.59
C ALA A 71 -11.35 20.60 12.95
N ALA A 72 -11.07 21.45 13.94
CA ALA A 72 -9.74 21.65 14.50
C ALA A 72 -9.18 20.32 15.07
N ALA A 73 -9.98 19.57 15.84
CA ALA A 73 -9.59 18.26 16.36
C ALA A 73 -9.25 17.27 15.25
N TRP A 74 -10.08 17.25 14.20
CA TRP A 74 -9.85 16.38 13.05
C TRP A 74 -8.53 16.66 12.36
N ILE A 75 -8.25 17.92 12.01
CA ILE A 75 -7.03 18.30 11.30
C ILE A 75 -5.80 18.08 12.18
N THR A 76 -5.83 18.54 13.43
CA THR A 76 -4.67 18.43 14.32
C THR A 76 -4.30 16.99 14.64
N GLY A 77 -5.27 16.10 14.81
CA GLY A 77 -5.00 14.68 15.08
C GLY A 77 -4.76 13.86 13.84
N ASN A 78 -5.79 13.75 12.99
CA ASN A 78 -5.79 12.78 11.90
C ASN A 78 -4.88 13.18 10.74
N ILE A 79 -4.59 14.47 10.61
CA ILE A 79 -3.74 14.99 9.54
C ILE A 79 -2.35 15.37 10.07
N LEU A 80 -2.26 16.20 11.12
CA LEU A 80 -0.96 16.70 11.62
C LEU A 80 -0.29 15.76 12.62
N GLY A 81 -1.03 14.83 13.24
CA GLY A 81 -0.49 13.88 14.21
C GLY A 81 -0.34 14.45 15.64
N ASP A 82 -0.88 15.63 15.90
CA ASP A 82 -0.80 16.32 17.21
C ASP A 82 -1.88 15.82 18.18
N TRP A 83 -1.75 14.59 18.65
CA TRP A 83 -2.76 13.86 19.43
C TRP A 83 -3.20 14.58 20.71
N ALA A 84 -2.30 15.24 21.42
CA ALA A 84 -2.65 15.98 22.63
C ALA A 84 -3.52 17.21 22.31
N VAL A 85 -3.19 17.96 21.26
CA VAL A 85 -3.97 19.12 20.77
C VAL A 85 -5.35 18.67 20.31
N ARG A 86 -5.41 17.59 19.52
CA ARG A 86 -6.65 16.94 19.10
C ARG A 86 -7.57 16.62 20.28
N ASN A 87 -7.02 15.93 21.28
CA ASN A 87 -7.81 15.53 22.46
C ASN A 87 -8.37 16.72 23.21
N GLY A 88 -7.62 17.82 23.31
CA GLY A 88 -8.08 19.09 23.86
C GLY A 88 -9.27 19.67 23.07
N TRP A 89 -9.15 19.76 21.76
CA TRP A 89 -10.23 20.26 20.89
C TRP A 89 -11.46 19.35 20.88
N LEU A 90 -11.25 18.03 20.90
CA LEU A 90 -12.35 17.07 20.98
C LEU A 90 -13.11 17.17 22.31
N ALA A 91 -12.39 17.34 23.42
CA ALA A 91 -12.99 17.57 24.73
C ALA A 91 -13.83 18.86 24.74
N ARG A 92 -13.31 19.94 24.13
CA ARG A 92 -14.05 21.21 23.99
C ARG A 92 -15.31 21.07 23.15
N ALA A 93 -15.23 20.37 22.01
CA ALA A 93 -16.40 20.09 21.18
C ALA A 93 -17.46 19.34 21.99
N ARG A 94 -17.08 18.27 22.70
CA ARG A 94 -17.98 17.48 23.53
C ARG A 94 -18.66 18.35 24.61
N THR A 95 -17.91 19.10 25.39
CA THR A 95 -18.45 19.96 26.46
C THR A 95 -19.54 20.92 25.92
N ILE A 96 -19.26 21.54 24.77
CA ILE A 96 -20.19 22.51 24.17
C ILE A 96 -21.45 21.83 23.66
N LEU A 97 -21.33 20.62 23.11
CA LEU A 97 -22.48 19.87 22.61
C LEU A 97 -23.34 19.35 23.76
N GLU A 98 -22.71 18.91 24.86
CA GLU A 98 -23.42 18.54 26.10
C GLU A 98 -24.21 19.74 26.66
N GLU A 99 -23.61 20.95 26.70
CA GLU A 99 -24.29 22.20 27.08
C GLU A 99 -25.47 22.56 26.15
N ALA A 100 -25.39 22.19 24.87
CA ALA A 100 -26.42 22.47 23.88
C ALA A 100 -27.64 21.51 23.94
N GLY A 101 -27.55 20.46 24.76
CA GLY A 101 -28.59 19.44 24.96
C GLY A 101 -28.43 18.22 24.06
N GLU A 102 -28.96 17.09 24.54
CA GLU A 102 -28.88 15.78 23.86
C GLU A 102 -29.65 15.72 22.54
N GLY A 103 -29.24 14.78 21.67
CA GLY A 103 -29.97 14.40 20.48
C GLY A 103 -29.76 15.33 19.27
N ARG A 104 -28.53 15.70 18.99
CA ARG A 104 -28.15 16.50 17.83
C ARG A 104 -27.19 15.74 16.90
N PRO A 105 -27.18 16.01 15.57
CA PRO A 105 -26.29 15.32 14.64
C PRO A 105 -24.81 15.49 14.99
N GLU A 106 -24.39 16.62 15.56
CA GLU A 106 -23.01 16.89 15.93
C GLU A 106 -22.42 15.84 16.90
N HIS A 107 -23.25 15.17 17.72
CA HIS A 107 -22.79 14.07 18.57
C HIS A 107 -22.28 12.87 17.76
N GLY A 108 -22.88 12.58 16.60
CA GLY A 108 -22.39 11.54 15.70
C GLY A 108 -20.96 11.76 15.25
N TRP A 109 -20.63 13.01 14.91
CA TRP A 109 -19.25 13.37 14.54
C TRP A 109 -18.26 13.18 15.69
N VAL A 110 -18.64 13.54 16.92
CA VAL A 110 -17.77 13.34 18.09
C VAL A 110 -17.52 11.85 18.32
N LEU A 111 -18.53 11.00 18.15
CA LEU A 111 -18.39 9.55 18.27
C LEU A 111 -17.44 8.98 17.21
N ILE A 112 -17.55 9.43 15.94
CA ILE A 112 -16.65 9.02 14.86
C ILE A 112 -15.18 9.37 15.21
N ILE A 113 -14.91 10.60 15.64
CA ILE A 113 -13.55 11.03 15.99
C ILE A 113 -13.01 10.27 17.20
N ARG A 114 -13.86 9.96 18.20
CA ARG A 114 -13.47 9.10 19.32
C ARG A 114 -13.12 7.69 18.86
N ALA A 115 -13.96 7.10 18.02
CA ALA A 115 -13.73 5.76 17.49
C ALA A 115 -12.40 5.65 16.74
N PHE A 116 -11.99 6.71 16.04
CA PHE A 116 -10.71 6.71 15.31
C PHE A 116 -9.49 6.52 16.21
N SER A 117 -9.53 6.97 17.46
CA SER A 117 -8.43 6.86 18.43
C SER A 117 -8.66 5.84 19.54
N GLU A 118 -9.77 5.14 19.50
CA GLU A 118 -10.09 4.11 20.48
C GLU A 118 -9.27 2.83 20.18
N PRO A 119 -8.46 2.34 21.12
CA PRO A 119 -7.68 1.13 20.89
C PRO A 119 -8.52 -0.14 20.91
N ASP A 120 -9.57 -0.18 21.74
CA ASP A 120 -10.46 -1.34 21.86
C ASP A 120 -11.44 -1.42 20.69
N ALA A 121 -11.34 -2.50 19.91
CA ALA A 121 -12.15 -2.70 18.71
C ALA A 121 -13.66 -2.81 19.01
N GLN A 122 -14.05 -3.41 20.15
CA GLN A 122 -15.45 -3.56 20.54
C GLN A 122 -16.07 -2.22 20.96
N VAL A 123 -15.30 -1.40 21.67
CA VAL A 123 -15.71 -0.03 22.03
C VAL A 123 -15.83 0.80 20.75
N ARG A 124 -14.87 0.66 19.83
CA ARG A 124 -14.88 1.32 18.53
C ARG A 124 -16.12 0.98 17.72
N GLU A 125 -16.45 -0.31 17.61
CA GLU A 125 -17.68 -0.78 16.94
C GLU A 125 -18.94 -0.17 17.57
N THR A 126 -19.01 -0.13 18.89
CA THR A 126 -20.15 0.45 19.62
C THR A 126 -20.34 1.93 19.30
N LEU A 127 -19.25 2.72 19.35
CA LEU A 127 -19.27 4.15 19.03
C LEU A 127 -19.72 4.41 17.58
N LEU A 128 -19.25 3.61 16.64
CA LEU A 128 -19.60 3.76 15.22
C LEU A 128 -21.05 3.36 14.94
N ARG A 129 -21.57 2.30 15.56
CA ARG A 129 -22.99 1.93 15.46
C ARG A 129 -23.91 3.01 16.02
N GLU A 130 -23.51 3.64 17.12
CA GLU A 130 -24.25 4.77 17.70
C GLU A 130 -24.21 5.99 16.74
N ALA A 131 -23.07 6.29 16.14
CA ALA A 131 -22.93 7.36 15.15
C ALA A 131 -23.83 7.11 13.92
N ILE A 132 -23.87 5.88 13.40
CA ILE A 132 -24.78 5.48 12.30
C ILE A 132 -26.24 5.73 12.68
N ALA A 133 -26.65 5.32 13.88
CA ALA A 133 -28.01 5.53 14.36
C ALA A 133 -28.37 7.02 14.44
N ILE A 134 -27.42 7.87 14.84
CA ILE A 134 -27.58 9.34 14.85
C ILE A 134 -27.73 9.85 13.41
N GLY A 135 -26.82 9.47 12.49
CA GLY A 135 -26.88 9.87 11.08
C GLY A 135 -28.26 9.56 10.47
N ARG A 136 -28.74 8.34 10.63
CA ARG A 136 -30.06 7.90 10.16
C ARG A 136 -31.22 8.67 10.79
N ARG A 137 -31.17 8.87 12.10
CA ARG A 137 -32.20 9.61 12.83
C ARG A 137 -32.37 11.04 12.36
N PHE A 138 -31.29 11.71 12.04
CA PHE A 138 -31.29 13.13 11.63
C PHE A 138 -31.23 13.33 10.11
N GLY A 139 -31.12 12.26 9.32
CA GLY A 139 -30.97 12.34 7.86
C GLY A 139 -29.67 13.01 7.45
N ASP A 140 -28.58 12.75 8.18
CA ASP A 140 -27.24 13.27 7.91
C ASP A 140 -26.40 12.16 7.23
N PRO A 141 -26.27 12.17 5.89
CA PRO A 141 -25.57 11.14 5.16
C PRO A 141 -24.06 11.16 5.41
N ASP A 142 -23.47 12.31 5.71
CA ASP A 142 -22.04 12.41 6.00
C ASP A 142 -21.67 11.64 7.27
N ILE A 143 -22.47 11.76 8.32
CA ILE A 143 -22.30 10.98 9.56
C ILE A 143 -22.54 9.50 9.31
N GLU A 144 -23.66 9.15 8.64
CA GLU A 144 -24.04 7.77 8.41
C GLU A 144 -22.95 7.01 7.63
N PHE A 145 -22.60 7.50 6.45
CA PHE A 145 -21.72 6.78 5.54
C PHE A 145 -20.24 6.83 5.95
N LEU A 146 -19.80 7.91 6.60
CA LEU A 146 -18.46 7.91 7.18
C LEU A 146 -18.31 6.91 8.34
N ALA A 147 -19.33 6.85 9.21
CA ALA A 147 -19.34 5.87 10.30
C ALA A 147 -19.44 4.44 9.77
N LEU A 148 -20.22 4.17 8.71
CA LEU A 148 -20.28 2.88 8.03
C LEU A 148 -18.91 2.48 7.44
N ALA A 149 -18.20 3.39 6.79
CA ALA A 149 -16.88 3.12 6.23
C ALA A 149 -15.86 2.76 7.32
N TYR A 150 -15.85 3.48 8.44
CA TYR A 150 -14.98 3.16 9.57
C TYR A 150 -15.38 1.87 10.28
N LEU A 151 -16.68 1.61 10.44
CA LEU A 151 -17.17 0.33 10.96
C LEU A 151 -16.74 -0.82 10.05
N GLY A 152 -16.83 -0.65 8.74
CA GLY A 152 -16.32 -1.60 7.77
C GLY A 152 -14.86 -1.95 8.00
N GLY A 153 -14.01 -0.94 8.21
CA GLY A 153 -12.61 -1.14 8.55
C GLY A 153 -12.40 -1.89 9.88
N VAL A 154 -13.16 -1.55 10.92
CA VAL A 154 -13.10 -2.26 12.21
C VAL A 154 -13.50 -3.72 12.06
N LEU A 155 -14.55 -4.01 11.30
CA LEU A 155 -15.02 -5.38 11.07
C LEU A 155 -13.99 -6.20 10.28
N VAL A 156 -13.33 -5.60 9.28
CA VAL A 156 -12.23 -6.26 8.56
C VAL A 156 -11.06 -6.58 9.50
N MET A 157 -10.69 -5.67 10.39
CA MET A 157 -9.65 -5.92 11.40
C MET A 157 -10.04 -7.02 12.39
N THR A 158 -11.33 -7.14 12.72
CA THR A 158 -11.87 -8.13 13.67
C THR A 158 -12.41 -9.39 12.98
N ASP A 159 -11.87 -9.72 11.81
CA ASP A 159 -12.11 -10.95 11.04
C ASP A 159 -13.51 -11.11 10.44
N ARG A 160 -14.35 -10.10 10.55
CA ARG A 160 -15.67 -10.02 9.90
C ARG A 160 -15.53 -9.38 8.51
N VAL A 161 -14.62 -9.95 7.69
CA VAL A 161 -14.16 -9.34 6.44
C VAL A 161 -15.29 -9.06 5.46
N GLU A 162 -16.15 -10.05 5.20
CA GLU A 162 -17.24 -9.90 4.22
C GLU A 162 -18.24 -8.82 4.65
N GLU A 163 -18.62 -8.82 5.92
CA GLU A 163 -19.52 -7.80 6.48
C GLU A 163 -18.91 -6.40 6.39
N GLY A 164 -17.63 -6.27 6.77
CA GLY A 164 -16.93 -4.99 6.70
C GLY A 164 -16.79 -4.45 5.29
N MET A 165 -16.50 -5.32 4.32
CA MET A 165 -16.35 -4.92 2.91
C MET A 165 -17.69 -4.47 2.31
N VAL A 166 -18.82 -5.09 2.69
CA VAL A 166 -20.16 -4.66 2.25
C VAL A 166 -20.48 -3.24 2.75
N LEU A 167 -20.14 -2.91 3.99
CA LEU A 167 -20.35 -1.56 4.54
C LEU A 167 -19.48 -0.51 3.81
N GLY A 168 -18.26 -0.88 3.47
CA GLY A 168 -17.38 -0.04 2.64
C GLY A 168 -17.96 0.21 1.25
N ASP A 169 -18.50 -0.84 0.60
CA ASP A 169 -19.15 -0.73 -0.71
C ASP A 169 -20.39 0.19 -0.65
N GLU A 170 -21.23 0.06 0.38
CA GLU A 170 -22.39 0.90 0.60
C GLU A 170 -22.00 2.38 0.74
N SER A 171 -20.98 2.65 1.54
CA SER A 171 -20.46 4.01 1.76
C SER A 171 -19.94 4.65 0.47
N LEU A 172 -19.20 3.89 -0.34
CA LEU A 172 -18.72 4.38 -1.64
C LEU A 172 -19.84 4.54 -2.68
N ALA A 173 -20.86 3.71 -2.64
CA ALA A 173 -22.04 3.86 -3.50
C ALA A 173 -22.75 5.18 -3.22
N ALA A 174 -23.00 5.52 -1.94
CA ALA A 174 -23.60 6.78 -1.51
C ALA A 174 -22.74 7.99 -1.93
N LEU A 175 -21.42 7.90 -1.71
CA LEU A 175 -20.49 8.92 -2.17
C LEU A 175 -20.55 9.08 -3.70
N CYS A 176 -20.57 7.98 -4.44
CA CYS A 176 -20.73 8.00 -5.88
C CYS A 176 -22.11 8.53 -6.33
N ALA A 177 -23.17 8.35 -5.55
CA ALA A 177 -24.48 8.96 -5.81
C ALA A 177 -24.50 10.48 -5.56
N GLY A 178 -23.51 11.03 -4.83
CA GLY A 178 -23.41 12.47 -4.51
C GLY A 178 -24.26 12.84 -3.31
N GLU A 179 -24.49 11.90 -2.41
CA GLU A 179 -25.26 12.11 -1.18
C GLU A 179 -24.47 12.90 -0.12
N LEU A 180 -23.13 12.82 -0.16
CA LEU A 180 -22.25 13.47 0.80
C LEU A 180 -21.92 14.91 0.42
N THR A 181 -21.83 15.76 1.43
CA THR A 181 -21.56 17.20 1.28
C THR A 181 -20.28 17.66 2.00
N GLU A 182 -19.86 16.97 3.04
CA GLU A 182 -18.65 17.27 3.81
C GLU A 182 -17.41 16.72 3.09
N LEU A 183 -16.47 17.60 2.79
CA LEU A 183 -15.26 17.24 2.04
C LEU A 183 -14.37 16.22 2.78
N ALA A 184 -14.29 16.34 4.12
CA ALA A 184 -13.55 15.40 4.94
C ALA A 184 -14.11 13.97 4.86
N SER A 185 -15.45 13.83 4.76
CA SER A 185 -16.12 12.54 4.62
C SER A 185 -15.75 11.84 3.32
N VAL A 186 -15.68 12.60 2.23
CA VAL A 186 -15.33 12.09 0.89
C VAL A 186 -13.95 11.42 0.90
N ASP A 187 -12.95 12.10 1.44
CA ASP A 187 -11.58 11.60 1.47
C ASP A 187 -11.43 10.33 2.34
N GLU A 188 -12.05 10.34 3.50
CA GLU A 188 -11.89 9.27 4.49
C GLU A 188 -12.64 7.99 4.12
N ILE A 189 -13.78 8.09 3.43
CA ILE A 189 -14.52 6.91 2.94
C ILE A 189 -13.68 6.12 1.94
N PHE A 190 -13.03 6.79 0.98
CA PHE A 190 -12.09 6.13 0.08
C PHE A 190 -10.90 5.52 0.83
N CYS A 191 -10.33 6.28 1.78
CA CYS A 191 -9.19 5.84 2.56
C CYS A 191 -9.53 4.56 3.35
N GLY A 192 -10.69 4.51 3.98
CA GLY A 192 -11.17 3.36 4.76
C GLY A 192 -11.27 2.08 3.92
N LEU A 193 -11.93 2.15 2.75
CA LEU A 193 -12.07 0.96 1.90
C LEU A 193 -10.72 0.52 1.28
N PHE A 194 -9.89 1.45 0.79
CA PHE A 194 -8.61 1.04 0.22
C PHE A 194 -7.66 0.48 1.28
N TRP A 195 -7.70 1.00 2.50
CA TRP A 195 -7.01 0.38 3.61
C TRP A 195 -7.51 -1.04 3.89
N ALA A 196 -8.83 -1.26 3.93
CA ALA A 196 -9.42 -2.57 4.10
C ALA A 196 -9.04 -3.53 2.94
N CYS A 197 -9.12 -3.06 1.68
CA CYS A 197 -8.69 -3.84 0.52
C CYS A 197 -7.19 -4.19 0.58
N GLU A 198 -6.33 -3.28 1.03
CA GLU A 198 -4.89 -3.54 1.20
C GLU A 198 -4.65 -4.62 2.25
N LEU A 199 -5.35 -4.56 3.40
CA LEU A 199 -5.22 -5.54 4.48
C LEU A 199 -5.52 -6.98 4.02
N VAL A 200 -6.57 -7.15 3.22
CA VAL A 200 -7.01 -8.47 2.75
C VAL A 200 -6.55 -8.82 1.34
N ASN A 201 -5.77 -7.94 0.71
CA ASN A 201 -5.31 -8.04 -0.68
C ASN A 201 -6.46 -8.24 -1.69
N ASP A 202 -7.59 -7.51 -1.51
CA ASP A 202 -8.72 -7.52 -2.46
C ASP A 202 -8.47 -6.53 -3.61
N VAL A 203 -7.53 -6.88 -4.48
CA VAL A 203 -7.18 -6.09 -5.67
C VAL A 203 -8.38 -5.86 -6.59
N PRO A 204 -9.20 -6.89 -6.92
CA PRO A 204 -10.33 -6.71 -7.83
C PRO A 204 -11.33 -5.65 -7.35
N ARG A 205 -11.66 -5.62 -6.06
CA ARG A 205 -12.59 -4.64 -5.48
C ARG A 205 -12.04 -3.22 -5.56
N ALA A 206 -10.78 -3.03 -5.16
CA ALA A 206 -10.13 -1.73 -5.23
C ALA A 206 -10.11 -1.18 -6.67
N ASP A 207 -9.78 -2.00 -7.66
CA ASP A 207 -9.79 -1.60 -9.07
C ASP A 207 -11.20 -1.28 -9.59
N GLN A 208 -12.23 -1.98 -9.13
CA GLN A 208 -13.63 -1.68 -9.49
C GLN A 208 -14.04 -0.30 -8.97
N TRP A 209 -13.75 -0.01 -7.71
CA TRP A 209 -14.08 1.27 -7.10
C TRP A 209 -13.25 2.43 -7.66
N MET A 210 -11.96 2.21 -7.98
CA MET A 210 -11.15 3.21 -8.66
C MET A 210 -11.73 3.60 -10.02
N ARG A 211 -12.23 2.62 -10.80
CA ARG A 211 -12.90 2.91 -12.08
C ARG A 211 -14.22 3.64 -11.88
N ALA A 212 -15.05 3.20 -10.93
CA ALA A 212 -16.34 3.84 -10.66
C ALA A 212 -16.19 5.28 -10.18
N ALA A 213 -15.12 5.56 -9.41
CA ALA A 213 -14.83 6.88 -8.88
C ALA A 213 -14.08 7.80 -9.86
N ALA A 214 -13.46 7.26 -10.92
CA ALA A 214 -12.57 8.01 -11.81
C ALA A 214 -13.20 9.25 -12.44
N ASP A 215 -14.49 9.22 -12.78
CA ASP A 215 -15.20 10.36 -13.38
C ASP A 215 -15.52 11.47 -12.38
N ARG A 216 -15.66 11.13 -11.09
CA ARG A 216 -15.94 12.09 -10.02
C ARG A 216 -14.66 12.69 -9.45
N THR A 217 -13.60 11.91 -9.33
CA THR A 217 -12.28 12.37 -8.83
C THR A 217 -11.60 13.36 -9.76
N LYS A 218 -12.01 13.44 -11.04
CA LYS A 218 -11.53 14.49 -11.97
C LYS A 218 -11.90 15.90 -11.52
N ARG A 219 -12.95 16.05 -10.71
CA ARG A 219 -13.43 17.36 -10.21
C ARG A 219 -12.82 17.74 -8.85
N SER A 220 -12.26 16.80 -8.12
CA SER A 220 -11.60 17.06 -6.83
C SER A 220 -10.25 16.38 -6.79
N ASN A 221 -9.19 17.17 -6.87
CA ASN A 221 -7.80 16.71 -6.66
C ASN A 221 -7.55 16.17 -5.23
N VAL A 222 -8.52 16.29 -4.34
CA VAL A 222 -8.42 16.01 -2.89
C VAL A 222 -8.46 14.50 -2.63
N VAL A 223 -9.45 13.80 -3.19
CA VAL A 223 -9.67 12.36 -2.99
C VAL A 223 -8.42 11.53 -3.34
N ALA A 224 -7.70 11.95 -4.37
CA ALA A 224 -6.56 11.20 -4.87
C ALA A 224 -5.36 11.15 -3.91
N ALA A 225 -5.22 12.07 -2.96
CA ALA A 225 -3.99 12.21 -2.18
C ALA A 225 -3.90 11.25 -0.99
N PHE A 226 -4.97 11.14 -0.22
CA PHE A 226 -5.01 10.30 0.98
C PHE A 226 -5.02 8.81 0.63
N CYS A 227 -5.72 8.43 -0.43
CA CYS A 227 -5.86 7.04 -0.86
C CYS A 227 -4.65 6.51 -1.64
N ARG A 228 -3.80 7.39 -2.18
CA ARG A 228 -2.65 6.99 -3.02
C ARG A 228 -1.67 6.05 -2.32
N ALA A 229 -1.44 6.22 -1.02
CA ALA A 229 -0.54 5.34 -0.29
C ALA A 229 -1.10 3.91 -0.22
N HIS A 230 -2.37 3.75 0.16
CA HIS A 230 -3.05 2.45 0.20
C HIS A 230 -3.19 1.84 -1.19
N TYR A 231 -3.61 2.64 -2.17
CA TYR A 231 -3.71 2.16 -3.54
C TYR A 231 -2.36 1.74 -4.12
N GLY A 232 -1.29 2.47 -3.79
CA GLY A 232 0.08 2.07 -4.12
C GLY A 232 0.50 0.73 -3.51
N GLY A 233 0.05 0.43 -2.28
CA GLY A 233 0.21 -0.89 -1.65
C GLY A 233 -0.54 -1.99 -2.42
N ILE A 234 -1.79 -1.74 -2.78
CA ILE A 234 -2.62 -2.66 -3.59
C ILE A 234 -2.00 -2.90 -4.97
N LEU A 235 -1.55 -1.86 -5.64
CA LEU A 235 -0.85 -1.97 -6.93
C LEU A 235 0.46 -2.77 -6.81
N THR A 236 1.17 -2.64 -5.69
CA THR A 236 2.36 -3.45 -5.40
C THR A 236 2.01 -4.93 -5.31
N ALA A 237 0.93 -5.28 -4.61
CA ALA A 237 0.43 -6.66 -4.52
C ALA A 237 -0.04 -7.19 -5.89
N ALA A 238 -0.71 -6.35 -6.67
CA ALA A 238 -1.18 -6.64 -8.03
C ALA A 238 -0.06 -6.79 -9.08
N GLY A 239 1.20 -6.55 -8.71
CA GLY A 239 2.33 -6.60 -9.65
C GLY A 239 2.40 -5.41 -10.63
N ARG A 240 1.62 -4.37 -10.41
CA ARG A 240 1.61 -3.13 -11.21
C ARG A 240 2.63 -2.13 -10.65
N TRP A 241 3.89 -2.56 -10.58
CA TRP A 241 4.94 -1.90 -9.80
C TRP A 241 5.31 -0.50 -10.28
N GLN A 242 5.24 -0.24 -11.59
CA GLN A 242 5.50 1.09 -12.15
C GLN A 242 4.41 2.09 -11.73
N GLU A 243 3.15 1.66 -11.77
CA GLU A 243 2.02 2.47 -11.29
C GLU A 243 2.08 2.67 -9.77
N ALA A 244 2.39 1.60 -9.01
CA ALA A 244 2.60 1.68 -7.57
C ALA A 244 3.66 2.71 -7.19
N GLU A 245 4.80 2.71 -7.89
CA GLU A 245 5.88 3.68 -7.66
C GLU A 245 5.42 5.12 -7.89
N VAL A 246 4.64 5.36 -8.94
CA VAL A 246 4.09 6.69 -9.24
C VAL A 246 3.17 7.15 -8.11
N GLU A 247 2.22 6.29 -7.70
CA GLU A 247 1.25 6.62 -6.64
C GLU A 247 1.95 6.86 -5.29
N LEU A 248 2.88 5.99 -4.89
CA LEU A 248 3.60 6.09 -3.62
C LEU A 248 4.51 7.33 -3.57
N LYS A 249 5.22 7.65 -4.66
CA LYS A 249 6.03 8.87 -4.75
C LYS A 249 5.17 10.12 -4.74
N GLN A 250 4.00 10.10 -5.36
CA GLN A 250 3.06 11.22 -5.32
C GLN A 250 2.49 11.40 -3.91
N ALA A 251 2.12 10.31 -3.22
CA ALA A 251 1.68 10.35 -1.84
C ALA A 251 2.76 10.96 -0.93
N ALA A 252 4.00 10.47 -1.00
CA ALA A 252 5.10 10.99 -0.18
C ALA A 252 5.34 12.49 -0.41
N ARG A 253 5.40 12.96 -1.68
CA ARG A 253 5.57 14.40 -1.99
C ARG A 253 4.40 15.24 -1.53
N HIS A 254 3.20 14.68 -1.55
CA HIS A 254 2.00 15.38 -1.14
C HIS A 254 2.03 15.74 0.35
N PHE A 255 2.62 14.86 1.16
CA PHE A 255 2.72 15.01 2.59
C PHE A 255 4.02 15.67 3.08
N ASP A 256 4.91 16.10 2.18
CA ASP A 256 6.19 16.77 2.54
C ASP A 256 5.98 18.09 3.32
N ARG A 257 4.80 18.70 3.23
CA ARG A 257 4.48 20.00 3.84
C ARG A 257 3.70 19.91 5.16
N GLY A 258 3.98 18.91 6.01
CA GLY A 258 3.47 18.95 7.38
C GLY A 258 2.75 17.72 7.92
N ILE A 259 2.74 16.59 7.20
CA ILE A 259 2.10 15.35 7.68
C ILE A 259 3.12 14.22 7.66
N SER A 260 4.03 14.21 8.63
CA SER A 260 5.11 13.21 8.69
C SER A 260 4.59 11.76 8.72
N ALA A 261 3.61 11.46 9.57
CA ALA A 261 3.11 10.10 9.74
C ALA A 261 2.51 9.48 8.45
N ARG A 262 1.76 10.26 7.67
CA ARG A 262 1.19 9.76 6.39
C ARG A 262 2.23 9.69 5.27
N ARG A 263 3.22 10.60 5.27
CA ARG A 263 4.39 10.53 4.40
C ARG A 263 5.18 9.26 4.68
N ASP A 264 5.42 8.96 5.94
CA ASP A 264 6.21 7.81 6.38
C ASP A 264 5.52 6.49 5.99
N ALA A 265 4.20 6.40 6.12
CA ALA A 265 3.42 5.26 5.64
C ALA A 265 3.57 5.03 4.12
N ALA A 266 3.62 6.08 3.30
CA ALA A 266 3.87 5.96 1.86
C ALA A 266 5.32 5.53 1.56
N ILE A 267 6.29 6.03 2.32
CA ILE A 267 7.71 5.67 2.20
C ILE A 267 7.93 4.21 2.57
N ILE A 268 7.30 3.71 3.64
CA ILE A 268 7.38 2.31 4.06
C ILE A 268 6.85 1.38 2.94
N ARG A 269 5.72 1.72 2.32
CA ARG A 269 5.19 0.96 1.18
C ARG A 269 6.11 1.00 -0.04
N LEU A 270 6.73 2.16 -0.30
CA LEU A 270 7.72 2.28 -1.37
C LEU A 270 8.97 1.42 -1.08
N ALA A 271 9.41 1.36 0.18
CA ALA A 271 10.51 0.49 0.59
C ALA A 271 10.15 -0.99 0.38
N ASN A 272 8.92 -1.42 0.73
CA ASN A 272 8.44 -2.78 0.47
C ASN A 272 8.46 -3.10 -1.04
N LEU A 273 8.03 -2.17 -1.90
CA LEU A 273 8.14 -2.31 -3.35
C LEU A 273 9.62 -2.50 -3.77
N ARG A 274 10.56 -1.72 -3.22
CA ARG A 274 12.01 -1.87 -3.50
C ARG A 274 12.56 -3.23 -3.08
N VAL A 275 12.13 -3.76 -1.93
CA VAL A 275 12.50 -5.12 -1.50
C VAL A 275 12.03 -6.16 -2.53
N ARG A 276 10.79 -6.08 -2.99
CA ARG A 276 10.23 -6.97 -4.01
C ARG A 276 10.98 -6.90 -5.35
N GLN A 277 11.45 -5.71 -5.73
CA GLN A 277 12.30 -5.49 -6.91
C GLN A 277 13.75 -5.99 -6.73
N GLY A 278 14.19 -6.29 -5.50
CA GLY A 278 15.58 -6.61 -5.17
C GLY A 278 16.48 -5.37 -5.03
N ARG A 279 15.92 -4.17 -4.95
CA ARG A 279 16.64 -2.88 -4.78
C ARG A 279 16.87 -2.60 -3.29
N LEU A 280 17.65 -3.48 -2.63
CA LEU A 280 17.73 -3.55 -1.17
C LEU A 280 18.36 -2.30 -0.53
N GLU A 281 19.35 -1.69 -1.19
CA GLU A 281 20.01 -0.49 -0.65
C GLU A 281 19.07 0.73 -0.69
N GLU A 282 18.26 0.85 -1.73
CA GLU A 282 17.24 1.90 -1.78
C GLU A 282 16.16 1.67 -0.72
N ALA A 283 15.75 0.41 -0.52
CA ALA A 283 14.80 0.07 0.54
C ALA A 283 15.34 0.47 1.93
N ALA A 284 16.61 0.16 2.22
CA ALA A 284 17.24 0.52 3.48
C ALA A 284 17.31 2.04 3.69
N GLN A 285 17.69 2.78 2.65
CA GLN A 285 17.73 4.25 2.72
C GLN A 285 16.35 4.85 3.00
N LEU A 286 15.29 4.31 2.38
CA LEU A 286 13.92 4.75 2.60
C LEU A 286 13.44 4.48 4.03
N LEU A 287 13.90 3.41 4.68
CA LEU A 287 13.48 3.01 6.03
C LEU A 287 14.32 3.67 7.14
N THR A 288 15.42 4.34 6.80
CA THR A 288 16.27 5.02 7.78
C THR A 288 15.51 6.10 8.54
N GLY A 289 15.50 6.00 9.88
CA GLY A 289 14.77 6.91 10.77
C GLY A 289 13.28 6.58 10.95
N LEU A 290 12.80 5.49 10.34
CA LEU A 290 11.41 5.01 10.47
C LEU A 290 11.29 3.74 11.33
N GLU A 291 12.33 3.32 12.01
CA GLU A 291 12.42 2.03 12.73
C GLU A 291 11.38 1.91 13.85
N GLN A 292 10.86 3.02 14.34
CA GLN A 292 9.84 3.08 15.39
C GLN A 292 8.42 3.26 14.85
N HIS A 293 8.25 3.38 13.53
CA HIS A 293 6.91 3.53 12.95
C HIS A 293 6.12 2.20 13.09
N PRO A 294 4.85 2.21 13.51
CA PRO A 294 4.09 0.98 13.76
C PRO A 294 3.98 0.06 12.53
N ASP A 295 3.92 0.64 11.32
CA ASP A 295 3.76 -0.11 10.07
C ASP A 295 5.08 -0.61 9.46
N VAL A 296 6.24 -0.34 10.10
CA VAL A 296 7.54 -0.60 9.47
C VAL A 296 7.94 -2.08 9.50
N VAL A 297 7.47 -2.83 10.49
CA VAL A 297 7.94 -4.20 10.77
C VAL A 297 7.91 -5.12 9.55
N PRO A 298 6.82 -5.20 8.76
CA PRO A 298 6.79 -6.08 7.57
C PRO A 298 7.87 -5.73 6.54
N ALA A 299 8.10 -4.44 6.30
CA ALA A 299 9.09 -3.98 5.32
C ALA A 299 10.54 -4.20 5.80
N LEU A 300 10.81 -3.93 7.08
CA LEU A 300 12.12 -4.18 7.69
C LEU A 300 12.44 -5.67 7.75
N ALA A 301 11.51 -6.50 8.21
CA ALA A 301 11.71 -7.94 8.27
C ALA A 301 11.94 -8.53 6.87
N ALA A 302 11.18 -8.11 5.86
CA ALA A 302 11.38 -8.53 4.48
C ALA A 302 12.75 -8.07 3.93
N LEU A 303 13.21 -6.86 4.29
CA LEU A 303 14.53 -6.36 3.90
C LEU A 303 15.64 -7.19 4.54
N HIS A 304 15.59 -7.45 5.86
CA HIS A 304 16.58 -8.27 6.57
C HIS A 304 16.63 -9.68 6.00
N LEU A 305 15.48 -10.32 5.80
CA LEU A 305 15.40 -11.63 5.17
C LEU A 305 16.01 -11.61 3.76
N ALA A 306 15.73 -10.59 2.96
CA ALA A 306 16.29 -10.45 1.62
C ALA A 306 17.81 -10.25 1.60
N ARG A 307 18.39 -9.71 2.68
CA ARG A 307 19.85 -9.56 2.88
C ARG A 307 20.52 -10.81 3.46
N GLY A 308 19.76 -11.84 3.83
CA GLY A 308 20.29 -13.02 4.52
C GLY A 308 20.51 -12.80 6.03
N GLU A 309 19.93 -11.76 6.58
CA GLU A 309 20.00 -11.37 8.00
C GLU A 309 18.78 -11.97 8.75
N ALA A 310 18.59 -13.30 8.64
CA ALA A 310 17.38 -13.99 9.11
C ALA A 310 17.13 -13.78 10.61
N ALA A 311 18.17 -13.77 11.45
CA ALA A 311 18.03 -13.56 12.89
C ALA A 311 17.42 -12.19 13.25
N LEU A 312 17.79 -11.13 12.53
CA LEU A 312 17.17 -9.79 12.74
C LEU A 312 15.71 -9.77 12.32
N ALA A 313 15.38 -10.41 11.21
CA ALA A 313 14.00 -10.54 10.75
C ALA A 313 13.15 -11.32 11.76
N ARG A 314 13.68 -12.45 12.29
CA ARG A 314 13.02 -13.23 13.34
C ARG A 314 12.72 -12.39 14.57
N ASP A 315 13.74 -11.73 15.14
CA ASP A 315 13.59 -10.96 16.38
C ASP A 315 12.54 -9.85 16.25
N LEU A 316 12.44 -9.23 15.07
CA LEU A 316 11.40 -8.24 14.77
C LEU A 316 10.00 -8.87 14.73
N LEU A 317 9.85 -9.97 14.00
CA LEU A 317 8.56 -10.64 13.80
C LEU A 317 8.05 -11.31 15.08
N GLU A 318 8.90 -12.04 15.79
CA GLU A 318 8.51 -12.67 17.07
C GLU A 318 8.00 -11.67 18.09
N ARG A 319 8.62 -10.48 18.15
CA ARG A 319 8.21 -9.42 19.09
C ARG A 319 6.76 -8.98 18.89
N VAL A 320 6.31 -8.92 17.64
CA VAL A 320 4.96 -8.45 17.29
C VAL A 320 3.95 -9.57 17.09
N THR A 321 4.43 -10.83 16.95
CA THR A 321 3.54 -11.99 16.77
C THR A 321 3.43 -12.85 18.03
N ARG A 322 4.03 -12.44 19.16
CA ARG A 322 3.93 -13.14 20.44
C ARG A 322 2.47 -13.21 20.90
N GLY A 323 1.87 -14.39 20.76
CA GLY A 323 0.65 -14.81 21.39
C GLY A 323 0.88 -16.21 21.94
N SER A 324 0.11 -16.69 22.91
CA SER A 324 0.23 -18.07 23.36
C SER A 324 -0.09 -19.00 22.20
N ASP A 325 0.75 -20.01 21.98
CA ASP A 325 0.61 -20.96 20.86
C ASP A 325 -0.72 -21.75 20.92
N ASP A 326 -1.38 -21.79 22.09
CA ASP A 326 -2.60 -22.53 22.36
C ASP A 326 -3.87 -21.63 22.36
N GLU A 327 -3.73 -20.32 22.39
CA GLU A 327 -4.87 -19.41 22.29
C GLU A 327 -5.13 -19.04 20.83
N VAL A 328 -6.36 -19.26 20.38
CA VAL A 328 -6.87 -18.59 19.17
C VAL A 328 -6.67 -17.10 19.44
N PRO A 329 -6.02 -16.33 18.51
CA PRO A 329 -5.83 -14.90 18.73
C PRO A 329 -7.15 -14.27 19.15
N GLU A 330 -7.10 -13.36 20.13
CA GLU A 330 -8.27 -12.57 20.47
C GLU A 330 -8.87 -11.99 19.18
N VAL A 331 -10.18 -11.98 19.09
CA VAL A 331 -10.92 -11.48 17.92
C VAL A 331 -10.32 -10.13 17.53
N GLY A 332 -9.73 -10.03 16.34
CA GLY A 332 -9.14 -8.80 15.79
C GLY A 332 -7.63 -8.80 15.53
N GLU A 333 -6.88 -9.82 15.97
CA GLU A 333 -5.44 -9.87 15.69
C GLU A 333 -5.08 -10.59 14.38
N SER A 334 -5.95 -11.43 13.87
CA SER A 334 -5.65 -12.38 12.82
C SER A 334 -5.42 -11.77 11.44
N THR A 335 -6.20 -10.76 11.04
CA THR A 335 -6.03 -10.06 9.75
C THR A 335 -4.70 -9.31 9.68
N MET A 336 -4.24 -8.76 10.82
CA MET A 336 -2.97 -8.04 10.91
C MET A 336 -1.77 -8.98 11.09
N VAL A 337 -1.94 -10.06 11.85
CA VAL A 337 -0.86 -10.98 12.24
C VAL A 337 -0.58 -12.04 11.17
N GLY A 338 -1.59 -12.48 10.43
CA GLY A 338 -1.45 -13.53 9.42
C GLY A 338 -0.32 -13.31 8.41
N PRO A 339 -0.21 -12.14 7.76
CA PRO A 339 0.89 -11.85 6.84
C PRO A 339 2.28 -11.88 7.51
N LEU A 340 2.37 -11.49 8.79
CA LEU A 340 3.61 -11.53 9.57
C LEU A 340 4.03 -12.97 9.89
N LEU A 341 3.06 -13.84 10.22
CA LEU A 341 3.32 -15.26 10.44
C LEU A 341 3.79 -15.93 9.14
N ALA A 342 3.21 -15.59 7.99
CA ALA A 342 3.69 -16.11 6.71
C ALA A 342 5.17 -15.74 6.46
N LEU A 343 5.56 -14.50 6.77
CA LEU A 343 6.95 -14.05 6.66
C LEU A 343 7.85 -14.72 7.69
N LEU A 344 7.34 -14.97 8.90
CA LEU A 344 8.09 -15.67 9.97
C LEU A 344 8.38 -17.13 9.59
N VAL A 345 7.45 -17.82 8.91
CA VAL A 345 7.73 -19.15 8.32
C VAL A 345 8.88 -19.08 7.32
N ASP A 346 8.90 -18.05 6.46
CA ASP A 346 9.98 -17.85 5.49
C ASP A 346 11.35 -17.69 6.22
N VAL A 347 11.36 -16.96 7.34
CA VAL A 347 12.56 -16.74 8.17
C VAL A 347 13.05 -18.03 8.80
N TYR A 348 12.17 -18.81 9.44
CA TYR A 348 12.57 -20.08 10.05
C TYR A 348 13.07 -21.11 9.03
N LEU A 349 12.47 -21.12 7.83
CA LEU A 349 12.95 -21.98 6.74
C LEU A 349 14.35 -21.56 6.25
N GLU A 350 14.66 -20.28 6.22
CA GLU A 350 15.99 -19.78 5.86
C GLU A 350 17.04 -20.12 6.94
N GLU A 351 16.64 -20.15 8.22
CA GLU A 351 17.50 -20.59 9.34
C GLU A 351 17.62 -22.13 9.45
N GLY A 352 16.83 -22.88 8.69
CA GLY A 352 16.77 -24.33 8.77
C GLY A 352 16.03 -24.86 10.01
N ASN A 353 15.30 -24.00 10.70
CA ASN A 353 14.51 -24.35 11.89
C ASN A 353 13.13 -24.86 11.47
N LEU A 354 13.06 -26.15 11.12
CA LEU A 354 11.85 -26.77 10.57
C LEU A 354 10.72 -26.90 11.59
N ASP A 355 11.04 -27.15 12.87
CA ASP A 355 10.04 -27.34 13.92
C ASP A 355 9.25 -26.04 14.18
N ASP A 356 9.94 -24.91 14.30
CA ASP A 356 9.29 -23.62 14.47
C ASP A 356 8.57 -23.17 13.19
N ALA A 357 9.12 -23.44 12.02
CA ALA A 357 8.46 -23.17 10.75
C ALA A 357 7.12 -23.91 10.63
N GLU A 358 7.08 -25.20 11.01
CA GLU A 358 5.87 -26.01 11.00
C GLU A 358 4.84 -25.50 12.02
N ARG A 359 5.27 -25.23 13.24
CA ARG A 359 4.41 -24.71 14.31
C ARG A 359 3.75 -23.39 13.91
N VAL A 360 4.51 -22.46 13.33
CA VAL A 360 3.98 -21.16 12.88
C VAL A 360 3.09 -21.33 11.65
N ALA A 361 3.41 -22.20 10.70
CA ALA A 361 2.56 -22.49 9.54
C ALA A 361 1.21 -23.11 9.97
N GLN A 362 1.21 -23.99 10.98
CA GLN A 362 -0.02 -24.56 11.56
C GLN A 362 -0.86 -23.48 12.27
N ARG A 363 -0.22 -22.58 13.04
CA ARG A 363 -0.92 -21.41 13.62
C ARG A 363 -1.57 -20.55 12.55
N LEU A 364 -0.84 -20.22 11.49
CA LEU A 364 -1.38 -19.47 10.35
C LEU A 364 -2.55 -20.21 9.68
N GLY A 365 -2.49 -21.55 9.59
CA GLY A 365 -3.57 -22.38 9.07
C GLY A 365 -4.86 -22.24 9.91
N ARG A 366 -4.75 -22.34 11.24
CA ARG A 366 -5.89 -22.15 12.14
C ARG A 366 -6.55 -20.77 11.99
N ILE A 367 -5.73 -19.72 11.91
CA ILE A 367 -6.21 -18.36 11.67
C ILE A 367 -6.95 -18.26 10.33
N ALA A 368 -6.37 -18.80 9.27
CA ALA A 368 -6.94 -18.77 7.92
C ALA A 368 -8.27 -19.55 7.80
N GLU A 369 -8.44 -20.61 8.57
CA GLU A 369 -9.69 -21.37 8.66
C GLU A 369 -10.77 -20.58 9.38
N ALA A 370 -10.43 -19.89 10.46
CA ALA A 370 -11.38 -19.09 11.24
C ALA A 370 -11.88 -17.87 10.46
N GLN A 371 -10.99 -17.21 9.68
CA GLN A 371 -11.32 -15.98 8.96
C GLN A 371 -12.04 -16.15 7.63
N HIS A 372 -11.95 -17.30 6.99
CA HIS A 372 -12.49 -17.55 5.64
C HIS A 372 -11.93 -16.64 4.53
N GLY A 373 -10.93 -15.79 4.80
CA GLY A 373 -10.29 -14.88 3.83
C GLY A 373 -9.52 -15.65 2.75
N PRO A 374 -9.75 -15.38 1.44
CA PRO A 374 -9.10 -16.14 0.37
C PRO A 374 -7.58 -15.97 0.34
N TYR A 375 -7.08 -14.77 0.65
CA TYR A 375 -5.65 -14.48 0.72
C TYR A 375 -4.95 -15.28 1.82
N LEU A 376 -5.45 -15.23 3.06
CA LEU A 376 -4.81 -15.92 4.18
C LEU A 376 -4.81 -17.43 4.02
N ARG A 377 -5.89 -18.00 3.45
CA ARG A 377 -5.92 -19.43 3.14
C ARG A 377 -4.84 -19.82 2.11
N ALA A 378 -4.64 -18.99 1.09
CA ALA A 378 -3.57 -19.23 0.11
C ALA A 378 -2.18 -19.07 0.73
N ALA A 379 -1.98 -18.07 1.60
CA ALA A 379 -0.72 -17.84 2.31
C ALA A 379 -0.39 -18.98 3.28
N ALA A 380 -1.37 -19.48 4.03
CA ALA A 380 -1.20 -20.64 4.92
C ALA A 380 -0.88 -21.92 4.14
N ALA A 381 -1.55 -22.12 3.01
CA ALA A 381 -1.25 -23.25 2.14
C ALA A 381 0.16 -23.15 1.54
N LEU A 382 0.61 -21.98 1.10
CA LEU A 382 1.99 -21.78 0.64
C LEU A 382 3.00 -22.06 1.74
N ALA A 383 2.78 -21.52 2.96
CA ALA A 383 3.65 -21.73 4.11
C ALA A 383 3.79 -23.23 4.43
N MET A 384 2.69 -23.95 4.56
CA MET A 384 2.71 -25.41 4.82
C MET A 384 3.35 -26.19 3.68
N GLY A 385 3.06 -25.82 2.42
CA GLY A 385 3.69 -26.44 1.25
C GLY A 385 5.22 -26.30 1.25
N ARG A 386 5.74 -25.12 1.64
CA ARG A 386 7.19 -24.89 1.80
C ARG A 386 7.80 -25.68 2.94
N VAL A 387 7.11 -25.78 4.07
CA VAL A 387 7.54 -26.63 5.20
C VAL A 387 7.65 -28.10 4.73
N CYS A 388 6.63 -28.61 4.03
CA CYS A 388 6.66 -29.97 3.48
C CYS A 388 7.82 -30.18 2.47
N VAL A 389 8.13 -29.19 1.63
CA VAL A 389 9.28 -29.27 0.70
C VAL A 389 10.60 -29.32 1.48
N ALA A 390 10.76 -28.49 2.50
CA ALA A 390 12.00 -28.39 3.26
C ALA A 390 12.23 -29.61 4.19
N SER A 391 11.16 -30.13 4.81
CA SER A 391 11.25 -31.31 5.69
C SER A 391 11.28 -32.64 4.94
N GLY A 392 10.88 -32.66 3.68
CA GLY A 392 10.70 -33.90 2.90
C GLY A 392 9.50 -34.74 3.36
N THR A 393 8.61 -34.20 4.20
CA THR A 393 7.44 -34.89 4.77
C THR A 393 6.13 -34.34 4.24
N GLY A 394 5.03 -35.12 4.34
CA GLY A 394 3.70 -34.69 3.93
C GLY A 394 3.48 -34.66 2.41
N ASP A 395 2.46 -33.93 1.97
CA ASP A 395 2.11 -33.75 0.55
C ASP A 395 2.21 -32.26 0.15
N PRO A 396 3.40 -31.78 -0.26
CA PRO A 396 3.59 -30.40 -0.65
C PRO A 396 2.75 -30.00 -1.86
N ARG A 397 2.48 -30.94 -2.77
CA ARG A 397 1.74 -30.67 -4.01
C ARG A 397 0.33 -30.20 -3.73
N ARG A 398 -0.38 -30.85 -2.79
CA ARG A 398 -1.74 -30.49 -2.42
C ARG A 398 -1.81 -29.04 -1.91
N TYR A 399 -0.92 -28.67 -0.99
CA TYR A 399 -0.86 -27.34 -0.42
C TYR A 399 -0.49 -26.27 -1.47
N LEU A 400 0.52 -26.55 -2.28
CA LEU A 400 0.98 -25.59 -3.30
C LEU A 400 -0.04 -25.39 -4.41
N GLN A 401 -0.82 -26.41 -4.80
CA GLN A 401 -1.93 -26.22 -5.74
C GLN A 401 -3.04 -25.36 -5.14
N GLN A 402 -3.41 -25.60 -3.89
CA GLN A 402 -4.39 -24.76 -3.18
C GLN A 402 -3.93 -23.29 -3.10
N ALA A 403 -2.66 -23.06 -2.78
CA ALA A 403 -2.08 -21.72 -2.76
C ALA A 403 -2.12 -21.06 -4.14
N LEU A 404 -1.73 -21.79 -5.18
CA LEU A 404 -1.72 -21.30 -6.56
C LEU A 404 -3.10 -20.83 -7.02
N GLU A 405 -4.14 -21.63 -6.75
CA GLU A 405 -5.53 -21.28 -7.09
C GLU A 405 -6.02 -20.06 -6.31
N GLY A 406 -5.69 -19.98 -5.01
CA GLY A 406 -6.08 -18.86 -4.16
C GLY A 406 -5.45 -17.55 -4.59
N PHE A 407 -4.14 -17.53 -4.82
CA PHE A 407 -3.43 -16.32 -5.27
C PHE A 407 -3.80 -15.91 -6.71
N ALA A 408 -4.07 -16.87 -7.59
CA ALA A 408 -4.55 -16.57 -8.95
C ALA A 408 -5.93 -15.89 -8.91
N ARG A 409 -6.86 -16.37 -8.07
CA ARG A 409 -8.17 -15.72 -7.87
C ARG A 409 -8.06 -14.32 -7.27
N ALA A 410 -7.12 -14.12 -6.34
CA ALA A 410 -6.84 -12.83 -5.74
C ALA A 410 -6.05 -11.87 -6.66
N GLN A 411 -5.64 -12.31 -7.85
CA GLN A 411 -4.84 -11.53 -8.81
C GLN A 411 -3.50 -11.05 -8.24
N LEU A 412 -2.78 -11.94 -7.55
CA LEU A 412 -1.50 -11.69 -6.90
C LEU A 412 -0.35 -12.39 -7.67
N PRO A 413 0.14 -11.82 -8.79
CA PRO A 413 1.05 -12.50 -9.71
C PRO A 413 2.41 -12.84 -9.09
N MET A 414 2.90 -12.03 -8.15
CA MET A 414 4.14 -12.32 -7.44
C MET A 414 4.03 -13.59 -6.59
N GLU A 415 2.92 -13.73 -5.86
CA GLU A 415 2.67 -14.89 -5.01
C GLU A 415 2.38 -16.16 -5.85
N VAL A 416 1.71 -15.99 -7.00
CA VAL A 416 1.54 -17.06 -7.99
C VAL A 416 2.90 -17.56 -8.48
N ALA A 417 3.80 -16.66 -8.88
CA ALA A 417 5.13 -17.03 -9.37
C ALA A 417 5.98 -17.70 -8.27
N ARG A 418 5.94 -17.19 -7.03
CA ARG A 418 6.59 -17.82 -5.87
C ARG A 418 6.07 -19.24 -5.64
N THR A 419 4.76 -19.42 -5.66
CA THR A 419 4.12 -20.73 -5.47
C THR A 419 4.51 -21.72 -6.59
N ARG A 420 4.57 -21.28 -7.85
CA ARG A 420 5.05 -22.11 -8.97
C ARG A 420 6.50 -22.53 -8.78
N LEU A 421 7.36 -21.65 -8.29
CA LEU A 421 8.76 -21.98 -8.00
C LEU A 421 8.87 -23.06 -6.92
N GLU A 422 8.08 -22.96 -5.85
CA GLU A 422 8.03 -24.01 -4.82
C GLU A 422 7.45 -25.32 -5.34
N LEU A 423 6.41 -25.26 -6.20
CA LEU A 423 5.86 -26.45 -6.84
C LEU A 423 6.90 -27.12 -7.75
N ALA A 424 7.70 -26.34 -8.47
CA ALA A 424 8.82 -26.87 -9.25
C ALA A 424 9.87 -27.58 -8.39
N ARG A 425 10.21 -27.02 -7.21
CA ARG A 425 11.09 -27.68 -6.24
C ARG A 425 10.51 -29.00 -5.74
N ALA A 426 9.22 -29.01 -5.37
CA ALA A 426 8.53 -30.19 -4.89
C ALA A 426 8.47 -31.33 -5.93
N LEU A 427 8.45 -30.99 -7.22
CA LEU A 427 8.33 -31.94 -8.33
C LEU A 427 9.68 -32.33 -8.97
N SER A 428 10.78 -31.74 -8.55
CA SER A 428 12.10 -31.86 -9.20
C SER A 428 12.57 -33.30 -9.38
N GLU A 429 12.34 -34.18 -8.41
CA GLU A 429 12.74 -35.58 -8.46
C GLU A 429 11.68 -36.49 -9.10
N ARG A 430 10.40 -36.25 -8.80
CA ARG A 430 9.30 -37.14 -9.21
C ARG A 430 8.76 -36.86 -10.60
N SER A 431 8.83 -35.63 -11.08
CA SER A 431 8.26 -35.19 -12.35
C SER A 431 9.09 -34.04 -12.92
N PRO A 432 10.34 -34.30 -13.35
CA PRO A 432 11.28 -33.23 -13.79
C PRO A 432 10.73 -32.37 -14.94
N GLU A 433 9.98 -32.95 -15.86
CA GLU A 433 9.39 -32.21 -16.99
C GLU A 433 8.37 -31.16 -16.51
N VAL A 434 7.52 -31.54 -15.54
CA VAL A 434 6.54 -30.62 -14.95
C VAL A 434 7.27 -29.57 -14.11
N ALA A 435 8.27 -29.96 -13.35
CA ALA A 435 9.13 -29.03 -12.57
C ALA A 435 9.77 -27.97 -13.48
N ILE A 436 10.30 -28.39 -14.63
CA ILE A 436 10.87 -27.47 -15.63
C ILE A 436 9.80 -26.53 -16.19
N ALA A 437 8.59 -27.00 -16.46
CA ALA A 437 7.50 -26.19 -16.97
C ALA A 437 7.07 -25.11 -15.94
N GLU A 438 6.88 -25.50 -14.67
CA GLU A 438 6.52 -24.57 -13.59
C GLU A 438 7.63 -23.56 -13.31
N ALA A 439 8.90 -24.00 -13.27
CA ALA A 439 10.04 -23.09 -13.07
C ALA A 439 10.20 -22.08 -14.22
N LYS A 440 9.94 -22.49 -15.48
CA LYS A 440 9.94 -21.59 -16.63
C LYS A 440 8.80 -20.55 -16.54
N SER A 441 7.61 -20.99 -16.15
CA SER A 441 6.47 -20.09 -15.96
C SER A 441 6.78 -19.09 -14.83
N ALA A 442 7.33 -19.54 -13.71
CA ALA A 442 7.74 -18.67 -12.61
C ALA A 442 8.81 -17.66 -13.05
N LEU A 443 9.83 -18.10 -13.82
CA LEU A 443 10.87 -17.21 -14.36
C LEU A 443 10.28 -16.10 -15.22
N LEU A 444 9.39 -16.44 -16.16
CA LEU A 444 8.73 -15.46 -17.03
C LEU A 444 7.90 -14.45 -16.22
N ASP A 445 7.18 -14.91 -15.20
CA ASP A 445 6.39 -14.04 -14.34
C ASP A 445 7.29 -13.11 -13.52
N PHE A 446 8.40 -13.60 -12.96
CA PHE A 446 9.37 -12.77 -12.23
C PHE A 446 10.09 -11.76 -13.13
N GLU A 447 10.44 -12.15 -14.37
CA GLU A 447 11.03 -11.23 -15.35
C GLU A 447 10.05 -10.12 -15.74
N ARG A 448 8.78 -10.45 -15.97
CA ARG A 448 7.72 -9.47 -16.27
C ARG A 448 7.49 -8.49 -15.11
N LEU A 449 7.60 -8.97 -13.86
CA LEU A 449 7.48 -8.17 -12.65
C LEU A 449 8.75 -7.39 -12.30
N GLU A 450 9.87 -7.61 -13.01
CA GLU A 450 11.19 -7.06 -12.66
C GLU A 450 11.70 -7.52 -11.28
N ALA A 451 11.28 -8.71 -10.82
CA ALA A 451 11.66 -9.34 -9.55
C ALA A 451 12.99 -10.08 -9.68
N ALA A 452 14.08 -9.34 -9.84
CA ALA A 452 15.40 -9.86 -10.25
C ALA A 452 15.90 -11.03 -9.37
N ARG A 453 15.83 -10.91 -8.04
CA ARG A 453 16.26 -11.95 -7.10
C ARG A 453 15.51 -13.27 -7.29
N HIS A 454 14.20 -13.19 -7.49
CA HIS A 454 13.35 -14.38 -7.70
C HIS A 454 13.54 -14.97 -9.09
N ALA A 455 13.77 -14.15 -10.09
CA ALA A 455 14.15 -14.61 -11.44
C ALA A 455 15.48 -15.37 -11.41
N ASP A 456 16.48 -14.87 -10.67
CA ASP A 456 17.76 -15.56 -10.48
C ASP A 456 17.59 -16.91 -9.77
N ALA A 457 16.71 -17.01 -8.76
CA ALA A 457 16.40 -18.26 -8.07
C ALA A 457 15.71 -19.28 -8.99
N ALA A 458 14.73 -18.85 -9.79
CA ALA A 458 14.07 -19.70 -10.79
C ALA A 458 15.07 -20.18 -11.87
N GLY A 459 15.95 -19.29 -12.33
CA GLY A 459 17.03 -19.62 -13.25
C GLY A 459 18.03 -20.62 -12.64
N ALA A 460 18.37 -20.52 -11.37
CA ALA A 460 19.22 -21.48 -10.67
C ALA A 460 18.58 -22.88 -10.62
N LEU A 461 17.28 -22.96 -10.29
CA LEU A 461 16.55 -24.22 -10.29
C LEU A 461 16.50 -24.85 -11.70
N LEU A 462 16.24 -24.07 -12.74
CA LEU A 462 16.24 -24.57 -14.14
C LEU A 462 17.62 -25.15 -14.53
N ARG A 463 18.70 -24.50 -14.12
CA ARG A 463 20.08 -25.03 -14.36
C ARG A 463 20.30 -26.36 -13.65
N SER A 464 19.88 -26.49 -12.39
CA SER A 464 20.02 -27.75 -11.63
C SER A 464 19.19 -28.88 -12.25
N LEU A 465 18.05 -28.56 -12.89
CA LEU A 465 17.22 -29.52 -13.62
C LEU A 465 17.74 -29.83 -15.04
N GLY A 466 18.90 -29.29 -15.44
CA GLY A 466 19.48 -29.48 -16.78
C GLY A 466 18.68 -28.85 -17.93
N ALA A 467 17.74 -27.95 -17.60
CA ALA A 467 16.93 -27.30 -18.62
C ALA A 467 17.75 -26.19 -19.32
N PRO A 468 17.70 -26.11 -20.67
CA PRO A 468 18.31 -24.99 -21.38
C PRO A 468 17.56 -23.71 -21.01
N ILE A 469 18.24 -22.82 -20.30
CA ILE A 469 17.74 -21.47 -20.09
C ILE A 469 18.06 -20.70 -21.36
N ARG A 470 17.04 -20.24 -22.08
CA ARG A 470 17.25 -19.15 -23.03
C ARG A 470 17.73 -17.97 -22.20
N THR A 471 19.02 -17.67 -22.28
CA THR A 471 19.55 -16.35 -21.91
C THR A 471 19.01 -15.36 -22.95
N GLY A 472 17.71 -15.09 -22.87
CA GLY A 472 17.10 -13.96 -23.54
C GLY A 472 17.56 -12.68 -22.85
N PRO A 473 17.58 -11.53 -23.52
CA PRO A 473 18.02 -10.29 -22.93
C PRO A 473 17.17 -9.97 -21.70
N LYS A 474 17.84 -9.77 -20.57
CA LYS A 474 17.22 -9.29 -19.33
C LYS A 474 16.69 -7.87 -19.60
N GLY A 475 15.37 -7.73 -19.64
CA GLY A 475 14.68 -6.43 -19.69
C GLY A 475 14.57 -5.82 -21.09
N THR A 476 13.38 -5.44 -21.47
CA THR A 476 13.10 -4.58 -22.62
C THR A 476 13.76 -3.22 -22.39
N GLY A 477 14.95 -3.00 -22.96
CA GLY A 477 15.56 -1.68 -23.07
C GLY A 477 16.90 -1.46 -22.36
N ALA A 478 17.25 -2.22 -21.33
CA ALA A 478 18.55 -2.03 -20.67
C ALA A 478 19.66 -2.88 -21.33
N LEU A 479 20.69 -2.23 -21.81
CA LEU A 479 21.91 -2.90 -22.27
C LEU A 479 22.66 -3.51 -21.09
N THR A 480 23.22 -4.71 -21.24
CA THR A 480 24.20 -5.22 -20.29
C THR A 480 25.41 -4.29 -20.25
N LYS A 481 26.21 -4.32 -19.18
CA LYS A 481 27.43 -3.52 -19.08
C LYS A 481 28.32 -3.71 -20.33
N ARG A 482 28.42 -4.95 -20.82
CA ARG A 482 29.23 -5.29 -21.99
C ARG A 482 28.64 -4.77 -23.31
N GLU A 483 27.31 -4.83 -23.46
CA GLU A 483 26.62 -4.27 -24.61
C GLU A 483 26.70 -2.72 -24.63
N ALA A 484 26.64 -2.08 -23.43
CA ALA A 484 26.86 -0.64 -23.33
C ALA A 484 28.28 -0.24 -23.70
N GLU A 485 29.30 -0.98 -23.26
CA GLU A 485 30.70 -0.76 -23.66
C GLU A 485 30.87 -0.92 -25.16
N VAL A 486 30.31 -1.96 -25.77
CA VAL A 486 30.35 -2.18 -27.22
C VAL A 486 29.60 -1.06 -27.96
N LEU A 487 28.43 -0.61 -27.47
CA LEU A 487 27.67 0.49 -28.06
C LEU A 487 28.47 1.81 -28.05
N GLN A 488 29.14 2.12 -26.94
CA GLN A 488 30.02 3.30 -26.86
C GLN A 488 31.15 3.24 -27.88
N LEU A 489 31.81 2.09 -28.02
CA LEU A 489 32.89 1.91 -29.00
C LEU A 489 32.39 1.95 -30.45
N ILE A 490 31.14 1.53 -30.71
CA ILE A 490 30.50 1.76 -32.01
C ILE A 490 30.29 3.26 -32.25
N GLY A 491 29.90 4.01 -31.22
CA GLY A 491 29.74 5.47 -31.28
C GLY A 491 31.02 6.21 -31.62
N THR A 492 32.18 5.66 -31.24
CA THR A 492 33.53 6.20 -31.62
C THR A 492 34.03 5.72 -32.99
N GLY A 493 33.23 4.89 -33.70
CA GLY A 493 33.52 4.47 -35.06
C GLY A 493 34.41 3.22 -35.20
N LEU A 494 34.77 2.53 -34.10
CA LEU A 494 35.62 1.33 -34.14
C LEU A 494 34.92 0.15 -34.85
N SER A 495 35.67 -0.64 -35.62
CA SER A 495 35.22 -1.89 -36.26
C SER A 495 35.11 -3.03 -35.22
N ASN A 496 34.45 -4.14 -35.57
CA ASN A 496 34.33 -5.31 -34.67
C ASN A 496 35.70 -5.91 -34.28
N PRO A 497 36.71 -6.02 -35.15
CA PRO A 497 38.06 -6.41 -34.74
C PRO A 497 38.65 -5.46 -33.71
N GLU A 498 38.64 -4.14 -33.96
CA GLU A 498 39.20 -3.13 -33.07
C GLU A 498 38.49 -3.10 -31.70
N ILE A 499 37.16 -3.31 -31.67
CA ILE A 499 36.39 -3.49 -30.43
C ILE A 499 36.84 -4.78 -29.71
N GLY A 500 37.06 -5.85 -30.47
CA GLY A 500 37.55 -7.12 -29.92
C GLY A 500 38.88 -6.95 -29.22
N ASP A 501 39.83 -6.31 -29.88
CA ASP A 501 41.18 -6.02 -29.36
C ASP A 501 41.10 -5.15 -28.10
N ARG A 502 40.27 -4.10 -28.13
CA ARG A 502 40.13 -3.16 -27.00
C ARG A 502 39.46 -3.76 -25.80
N LEU A 503 38.56 -4.71 -26.01
CA LEU A 503 37.78 -5.38 -24.94
C LEU A 503 38.30 -6.77 -24.57
N TYR A 504 39.40 -7.21 -25.21
CA TYR A 504 40.02 -8.53 -25.02
C TYR A 504 39.04 -9.68 -25.26
N ILE A 505 38.23 -9.61 -26.34
CA ILE A 505 37.29 -10.64 -26.76
C ILE A 505 37.39 -10.93 -28.25
N THR A 506 36.89 -12.09 -28.68
CA THR A 506 36.93 -12.48 -30.09
C THR A 506 36.00 -11.61 -30.94
N ARG A 507 36.35 -11.40 -32.22
CA ARG A 507 35.47 -10.75 -33.21
C ARG A 507 34.05 -11.32 -33.20
N LYS A 508 33.92 -12.66 -33.13
CA LYS A 508 32.62 -13.35 -33.09
C LYS A 508 31.81 -12.99 -31.86
N THR A 509 32.47 -12.80 -30.70
CA THR A 509 31.82 -12.35 -29.47
C THR A 509 31.30 -10.92 -29.62
N VAL A 510 32.07 -10.03 -30.28
CA VAL A 510 31.63 -8.65 -30.58
C VAL A 510 30.39 -8.68 -31.49
N GLU A 511 30.42 -9.49 -32.56
CA GLU A 511 29.26 -9.66 -33.48
C GLU A 511 27.99 -10.09 -32.72
N THR A 512 28.14 -10.98 -31.75
CA THR A 512 27.01 -11.40 -30.89
C THR A 512 26.49 -10.24 -30.04
N HIS A 513 27.37 -9.46 -29.40
CA HIS A 513 26.98 -8.30 -28.63
C HIS A 513 26.31 -7.22 -29.50
N VAL A 514 26.82 -6.99 -30.70
CA VAL A 514 26.22 -6.04 -31.65
C VAL A 514 24.83 -6.49 -32.08
N GLY A 515 24.63 -7.76 -32.39
CA GLY A 515 23.30 -8.29 -32.72
C GLY A 515 22.32 -8.10 -31.57
N ASN A 516 22.73 -8.42 -30.34
CA ASN A 516 21.91 -8.28 -29.15
C ASN A 516 21.52 -6.83 -28.83
N LEU A 517 22.49 -5.90 -28.88
CA LEU A 517 22.22 -4.49 -28.61
C LEU A 517 21.31 -3.83 -29.66
N LEU A 518 21.47 -4.21 -30.95
CA LEU A 518 20.59 -3.73 -32.01
C LEU A 518 19.15 -4.20 -31.78
N ALA A 519 18.96 -5.48 -31.45
CA ALA A 519 17.65 -6.04 -31.13
C ALA A 519 17.00 -5.37 -29.89
N LYS A 520 17.80 -5.11 -28.85
CA LYS A 520 17.33 -4.46 -27.61
C LYS A 520 16.93 -3.00 -27.81
N LEU A 521 17.65 -2.27 -28.63
CA LEU A 521 17.40 -0.87 -28.91
C LEU A 521 16.44 -0.62 -30.07
N GLY A 522 15.94 -1.70 -30.72
CA GLY A 522 15.06 -1.61 -31.88
C GLY A 522 15.76 -0.96 -33.10
N LEU A 523 17.09 -1.10 -33.21
CA LEU A 523 17.88 -0.50 -34.27
C LEU A 523 18.14 -1.52 -35.38
N ARG A 524 18.10 -1.08 -36.65
CA ARG A 524 18.18 -1.96 -37.82
C ARG A 524 19.61 -2.33 -38.19
N ASN A 525 20.57 -1.46 -37.85
CA ASN A 525 21.96 -1.64 -38.26
C ASN A 525 22.94 -0.83 -37.39
N ARG A 526 24.25 -1.07 -37.60
CA ARG A 526 25.34 -0.42 -36.88
C ARG A 526 25.35 1.11 -37.04
N ALA A 527 24.97 1.62 -38.21
CA ALA A 527 24.97 3.07 -38.45
C ALA A 527 23.87 3.74 -37.57
N GLU A 528 22.73 3.09 -37.40
CA GLU A 528 21.70 3.56 -36.47
C GLU A 528 22.16 3.51 -35.01
N ALA A 529 22.99 2.51 -34.64
CA ALA A 529 23.58 2.45 -33.29
C ALA A 529 24.57 3.60 -33.05
N ALA A 530 25.43 3.90 -34.02
CA ALA A 530 26.32 5.05 -33.93
C ALA A 530 25.57 6.39 -33.84
N ALA A 531 24.52 6.56 -34.65
CA ALA A 531 23.67 7.74 -34.60
C ALA A 531 22.88 7.84 -33.27
N PHE A 532 22.53 6.72 -32.67
CA PHE A 532 21.88 6.66 -31.36
C PHE A 532 22.79 7.20 -30.25
N VAL A 533 24.07 6.79 -30.22
CA VAL A 533 25.07 7.31 -29.27
C VAL A 533 25.25 8.81 -29.43
N ALA A 534 25.37 9.29 -30.66
CA ALA A 534 25.56 10.72 -30.95
C ALA A 534 24.36 11.57 -30.47
N ARG A 535 23.13 11.10 -30.67
CA ARG A 535 21.91 11.82 -30.27
C ARG A 535 21.69 11.88 -28.77
N ASN A 536 22.03 10.80 -28.05
CA ASN A 536 21.74 10.67 -26.62
C ASN A 536 22.89 11.16 -25.71
N LYS A 537 23.95 11.78 -26.27
CA LYS A 537 25.11 12.27 -25.51
C LYS A 537 25.66 11.26 -24.51
N ILE A 538 25.71 9.97 -24.90
CA ILE A 538 26.28 8.92 -24.06
C ILE A 538 27.79 9.15 -24.08
N SER A 539 28.28 9.94 -23.10
CA SER A 539 29.72 10.19 -22.93
C SER A 539 30.47 8.91 -22.56
N PRO A 540 31.75 8.77 -22.96
CA PRO A 540 32.60 7.62 -22.68
C PRO A 540 32.86 7.43 -21.19
#